data_a6732fc85f184816a14949c6ad9b9172
#
_entry.id   a6732fc85f184816a14949c6ad9b9172
#
_cell.length_a   1.000
_cell.length_b   1.000
_cell.length_c   1.000
_cell.angle_alpha   90.00
_cell.angle_beta   90.00
_cell.angle_gamma   90.00
#
_symmetry.space_group_name_H-M   'P 1'
#
loop_
_entity.id
_entity.type
_entity.pdbx_description
1 polymer ?
#
loop_
_entity_poly.entity_id
_entity_poly.type
_entity_poly.pdbx_seq_one_letter_code
_entity_poly.pdbx_strand_id
1 'polypeptide(L)'
;MQYMQGQQVYIIWPKMDFKKNGMYQLATLFGLGRLPGGGTWASLVVLLTAILAKDPSNPLIFFGFVIMFFAPAIYESSLPLFKSKDPKEFVLDEVLGMALAIIIVDIFSDIFGGFAFNLPDYINNKELLFVITFILFRIFDISKIGPVGWTEDPETAPLWWQKSDTTDDAYARVIGDDFMAAFLSSGIVILMLSIYLWAL
;
A
#
# COMPACT_ATOMS: atom_id res chain seq x y z
N MET A 1 -4.79 -51.20 -6.69
CA MET A 1 -5.14 -50.14 -7.69
C MET A 1 -6.01 -49.10 -6.98
N GLN A 2 -5.40 -48.01 -6.50
CA GLN A 2 -6.14 -46.89 -5.94
C GLN A 2 -6.27 -45.83 -7.05
N TYR A 3 -7.50 -45.53 -7.40
CA TYR A 3 -7.83 -44.45 -8.31
C TYR A 3 -7.63 -43.11 -7.58
N MET A 4 -6.66 -42.32 -8.00
CA MET A 4 -6.57 -40.90 -7.62
C MET A 4 -7.67 -40.15 -8.38
N GLN A 5 -8.72 -39.78 -7.67
CA GLN A 5 -9.70 -38.83 -8.18
C GLN A 5 -9.07 -37.46 -8.29
N GLY A 6 -9.13 -36.87 -9.48
CA GLY A 6 -8.63 -35.52 -9.75
C GLY A 6 -9.30 -34.49 -8.83
N GLN A 7 -8.52 -33.84 -8.01
CA GLN A 7 -8.97 -32.68 -7.23
C GLN A 7 -9.18 -31.51 -8.21
N GLN A 8 -10.44 -31.25 -8.55
CA GLN A 8 -10.80 -29.96 -9.13
C GLN A 8 -10.57 -28.90 -8.04
N VAL A 9 -9.63 -28.01 -8.31
CA VAL A 9 -9.43 -26.82 -7.47
C VAL A 9 -10.59 -25.88 -7.73
N TYR A 10 -11.66 -26.02 -6.94
CA TYR A 10 -12.69 -25.00 -6.89
C TYR A 10 -12.11 -23.80 -6.15
N ILE A 11 -11.97 -22.67 -6.85
CA ILE A 11 -11.82 -21.38 -6.18
C ILE A 11 -13.17 -21.10 -5.53
N ILE A 12 -13.34 -21.60 -4.30
CA ILE A 12 -14.52 -21.32 -3.50
C ILE A 12 -14.31 -19.89 -2.98
N TRP A 13 -14.95 -18.92 -3.63
CA TRP A 13 -15.14 -17.61 -3.03
C TRP A 13 -15.82 -17.84 -1.67
N PRO A 14 -15.18 -17.49 -0.55
CA PRO A 14 -15.82 -17.68 0.74
C PRO A 14 -17.11 -16.88 0.73
N LYS A 15 -18.24 -17.52 1.11
CA LYS A 15 -19.50 -16.83 1.31
C LYS A 15 -19.24 -15.63 2.19
N MET A 16 -19.42 -14.42 1.66
CA MET A 16 -19.27 -13.18 2.40
C MET A 16 -20.37 -13.11 3.44
N ASP A 17 -20.09 -13.52 4.66
CA ASP A 17 -21.00 -13.38 5.79
C ASP A 17 -20.80 -11.98 6.39
N PHE A 18 -21.44 -10.99 5.77
CA PHE A 18 -21.38 -9.58 6.16
C PHE A 18 -21.83 -9.33 7.61
N LYS A 19 -22.61 -10.24 8.21
CA LYS A 19 -23.15 -10.06 9.55
C LYS A 19 -22.20 -10.46 10.68
N LYS A 20 -21.28 -11.38 10.45
CA LYS A 20 -20.43 -11.91 11.54
C LYS A 20 -19.08 -11.23 11.72
N ASN A 21 -18.52 -10.57 10.70
CA ASN A 21 -17.14 -10.07 10.77
C ASN A 21 -16.92 -8.83 9.90
N GLY A 22 -17.72 -7.78 10.05
CA GLY A 22 -17.57 -6.54 9.28
C GLY A 22 -16.15 -5.96 9.33
N MET A 23 -15.50 -5.98 10.50
CA MET A 23 -14.12 -5.50 10.65
C MET A 23 -13.12 -6.38 9.89
N TYR A 24 -13.30 -7.70 9.87
CA TYR A 24 -12.48 -8.60 9.07
C TYR A 24 -12.66 -8.37 7.56
N GLN A 25 -13.89 -8.09 7.12
CA GLN A 25 -14.14 -7.76 5.71
C GLN A 25 -13.46 -6.44 5.30
N LEU A 26 -13.50 -5.44 6.17
CA LEU A 26 -12.77 -4.20 5.96
C LEU A 26 -11.25 -4.44 5.96
N ALA A 27 -10.73 -5.15 6.95
CA ALA A 27 -9.32 -5.50 7.09
C ALA A 27 -8.74 -6.20 5.84
N THR A 28 -9.57 -7.07 5.21
CA THR A 28 -9.18 -7.83 4.02
C THR A 28 -9.62 -7.19 2.70
N LEU A 29 -10.08 -5.95 2.72
CA LEU A 29 -10.69 -5.26 1.57
C LEU A 29 -11.71 -6.15 0.87
N PHE A 30 -12.73 -6.59 1.63
CA PHE A 30 -13.81 -7.49 1.19
C PHE A 30 -13.30 -8.83 0.62
N GLY A 31 -12.17 -9.32 1.15
CA GLY A 31 -11.58 -10.60 0.79
C GLY A 31 -10.48 -10.53 -0.27
N LEU A 32 -10.16 -9.35 -0.83
CA LEU A 32 -9.04 -9.15 -1.75
C LEU A 32 -7.71 -9.57 -1.11
N GLY A 33 -7.49 -9.23 0.17
CA GLY A 33 -6.29 -9.62 0.91
C GLY A 33 -6.09 -11.14 1.05
N ARG A 34 -7.13 -11.94 0.80
CA ARG A 34 -7.06 -13.42 0.83
C ARG A 34 -6.58 -14.03 -0.48
N LEU A 35 -6.48 -13.24 -1.53
CA LEU A 35 -5.94 -13.69 -2.81
C LEU A 35 -4.42 -13.82 -2.74
N PRO A 36 -3.81 -14.69 -3.55
CA PRO A 36 -2.37 -14.68 -3.72
C PRO A 36 -1.88 -13.28 -4.13
N GLY A 37 -0.95 -12.72 -3.37
CA GLY A 37 -0.50 -11.33 -3.57
C GLY A 37 -1.55 -10.29 -3.18
N GLY A 38 -2.32 -10.51 -2.11
CA GLY A 38 -3.41 -9.65 -1.65
C GLY A 38 -3.03 -8.17 -1.57
N GLY A 39 -1.86 -7.83 -1.02
CA GLY A 39 -1.35 -6.47 -0.98
C GLY A 39 -1.15 -5.84 -2.37
N THR A 40 -0.71 -6.63 -3.36
CA THR A 40 -0.61 -6.14 -4.75
C THR A 40 -1.99 -5.78 -5.32
N TRP A 41 -3.00 -6.60 -5.05
CA TRP A 41 -4.38 -6.31 -5.47
C TRP A 41 -4.93 -5.07 -4.78
N ALA A 42 -4.66 -4.92 -3.48
CA ALA A 42 -5.07 -3.75 -2.71
C ALA A 42 -4.42 -2.46 -3.25
N SER A 43 -3.10 -2.47 -3.47
CA SER A 43 -2.37 -1.36 -4.07
C SER A 43 -2.84 -1.05 -5.50
N LEU A 44 -3.20 -2.08 -6.28
CA LEU A 44 -3.74 -1.92 -7.64
C LEU A 44 -5.11 -1.22 -7.62
N VAL A 45 -5.96 -1.50 -6.64
CA VAL A 45 -7.24 -0.78 -6.47
C VAL A 45 -7.00 0.71 -6.26
N VAL A 46 -6.00 1.07 -5.44
CA VAL A 46 -5.62 2.47 -5.22
C VAL A 46 -5.13 3.12 -6.52
N LEU A 47 -4.23 2.44 -7.25
CA LEU A 47 -3.73 2.92 -8.55
C LEU A 47 -4.87 3.16 -9.54
N LEU A 48 -5.78 2.19 -9.69
CA LEU A 48 -6.92 2.34 -10.60
C LEU A 48 -7.84 3.48 -10.18
N THR A 49 -8.05 3.67 -8.88
CA THR A 49 -8.80 4.80 -8.35
C THR A 49 -8.14 6.13 -8.72
N ALA A 50 -6.81 6.22 -8.59
CA ALA A 50 -6.04 7.41 -8.96
C ALA A 50 -6.11 7.71 -10.47
N ILE A 51 -5.99 6.69 -11.32
CA ILE A 51 -6.07 6.86 -12.79
C ILE A 51 -7.47 7.29 -13.23
N LEU A 52 -8.52 6.76 -12.60
CA LEU A 52 -9.91 7.07 -12.97
C LEU A 52 -10.41 8.39 -12.39
N ALA A 53 -9.78 8.91 -11.35
CA ALA A 53 -10.13 10.20 -10.74
C ALA A 53 -9.55 11.35 -11.54
N LYS A 54 -10.33 12.42 -11.72
CA LYS A 54 -9.82 13.66 -12.37
C LYS A 54 -8.82 14.39 -11.48
N ASP A 55 -9.03 14.33 -10.19
CA ASP A 55 -8.16 14.86 -9.14
C ASP A 55 -8.02 13.77 -8.07
N PRO A 56 -6.99 12.90 -8.20
CA PRO A 56 -6.85 11.73 -7.33
C PRO A 56 -6.50 12.10 -5.89
N SER A 57 -5.87 13.27 -5.65
CA SER A 57 -5.46 13.66 -4.30
C SER A 57 -6.64 13.80 -3.35
N ASN A 58 -7.72 14.47 -3.78
CA ASN A 58 -8.86 14.74 -2.91
C ASN A 58 -9.54 13.46 -2.36
N PRO A 59 -9.99 12.49 -3.19
CA PRO A 59 -10.58 11.28 -2.67
C PRO A 59 -9.59 10.40 -1.90
N LEU A 60 -8.33 10.31 -2.33
CA LEU A 60 -7.33 9.51 -1.64
C LEU A 60 -6.97 10.11 -0.27
N ILE A 61 -6.85 11.44 -0.17
CA ILE A 61 -6.65 12.12 1.10
C ILE A 61 -7.82 11.82 2.03
N PHE A 62 -9.06 12.02 1.57
CA PHE A 62 -10.25 11.81 2.40
C PHE A 62 -10.33 10.35 2.88
N PHE A 63 -10.28 9.37 1.97
CA PHE A 63 -10.35 7.96 2.33
C PHE A 63 -9.13 7.51 3.13
N GLY A 64 -7.93 8.03 2.82
CA GLY A 64 -6.72 7.78 3.58
C GLY A 64 -6.85 8.21 5.04
N PHE A 65 -7.36 9.41 5.31
CA PHE A 65 -7.64 9.86 6.68
C PHE A 65 -8.66 8.99 7.40
N VAL A 66 -9.75 8.62 6.71
CA VAL A 66 -10.78 7.74 7.29
C VAL A 66 -10.18 6.37 7.64
N ILE A 67 -9.46 5.76 6.71
CA ILE A 67 -8.80 4.47 6.95
C ILE A 67 -7.76 4.59 8.06
N MET A 68 -6.88 5.59 8.02
CA MET A 68 -5.84 5.81 9.02
C MET A 68 -6.42 5.94 10.44
N PHE A 69 -7.55 6.65 10.58
CA PHE A 69 -8.22 6.82 11.85
C PHE A 69 -8.81 5.52 12.38
N PHE A 70 -9.43 4.71 11.51
CA PHE A 70 -10.11 3.48 11.91
C PHE A 70 -9.24 2.22 11.82
N ALA A 71 -8.12 2.25 11.09
CA ALA A 71 -7.28 1.08 10.86
C ALA A 71 -6.76 0.41 12.16
N PRO A 72 -6.33 1.14 13.22
CA PRO A 72 -5.95 0.50 14.48
C PRO A 72 -7.10 -0.31 15.09
N ALA A 73 -8.31 0.27 15.14
CA ALA A 73 -9.49 -0.41 15.69
C ALA A 73 -9.93 -1.60 14.80
N ILE A 74 -9.79 -1.48 13.48
CA ILE A 74 -10.06 -2.56 12.53
C ILE A 74 -9.04 -3.68 12.72
N TYR A 75 -7.75 -3.35 12.85
CA TYR A 75 -6.68 -4.30 13.10
C TYR A 75 -6.92 -5.09 14.38
N GLU A 76 -7.05 -4.41 15.52
CA GLU A 76 -7.29 -5.03 16.82
C GLU A 76 -8.55 -5.90 16.85
N SER A 77 -9.65 -5.40 16.28
CA SER A 77 -10.92 -6.12 16.25
C SER A 77 -10.89 -7.35 15.34
N SER A 78 -10.09 -7.33 14.28
CA SER A 78 -9.96 -8.43 13.33
C SER A 78 -8.85 -9.44 13.71
N LEU A 79 -7.88 -9.02 14.53
CA LEU A 79 -6.72 -9.83 14.94
C LEU A 79 -7.08 -11.24 15.44
N PRO A 80 -8.11 -11.45 16.29
CA PRO A 80 -8.50 -12.79 16.75
C PRO A 80 -8.98 -13.73 15.63
N LEU A 81 -9.29 -13.19 14.45
CA LEU A 81 -9.77 -13.95 13.29
C LEU A 81 -8.64 -14.34 12.34
N PHE A 82 -7.47 -13.75 12.53
CA PHE A 82 -6.25 -14.08 11.80
C PHE A 82 -5.43 -15.14 12.53
N LYS A 83 -4.54 -15.81 11.80
CA LYS A 83 -3.66 -16.85 12.35
C LYS A 83 -2.37 -16.31 12.95
N SER A 84 -2.04 -15.05 12.68
CA SER A 84 -0.81 -14.40 13.12
C SER A 84 -1.08 -12.97 13.58
N LYS A 85 -0.12 -12.37 14.31
CA LYS A 85 -0.16 -10.95 14.68
C LYS A 85 0.16 -10.02 13.50
N ASP A 86 0.81 -10.54 12.47
CA ASP A 86 1.05 -9.90 11.19
C ASP A 86 0.37 -10.75 10.10
N PRO A 87 -0.93 -10.54 9.86
CA PRO A 87 -1.68 -11.35 8.93
C PRO A 87 -1.54 -10.82 7.50
N LYS A 88 -1.03 -11.64 6.61
CA LYS A 88 -0.90 -11.31 5.17
C LYS A 88 -2.23 -10.99 4.46
N GLU A 89 -3.34 -11.28 5.10
CA GLU A 89 -4.67 -10.95 4.62
C GLU A 89 -5.13 -9.55 5.02
N PHE A 90 -4.45 -8.91 5.97
CA PHE A 90 -4.66 -7.50 6.32
C PHE A 90 -3.97 -6.65 5.25
N VAL A 91 -4.73 -5.81 4.55
CA VAL A 91 -4.24 -5.07 3.38
C VAL A 91 -4.60 -3.58 3.43
N LEU A 92 -5.03 -3.08 4.57
CA LEU A 92 -5.31 -1.64 4.74
C LEU A 92 -4.03 -0.81 4.84
N ASP A 93 -2.95 -1.39 5.29
CA ASP A 93 -1.61 -0.85 5.30
C ASP A 93 -1.11 -0.57 3.88
N GLU A 94 -1.22 -1.55 2.97
CA GLU A 94 -0.87 -1.35 1.56
C GLU A 94 -1.77 -0.32 0.87
N VAL A 95 -3.06 -0.27 1.24
CA VAL A 95 -3.96 0.78 0.74
C VAL A 95 -3.48 2.16 1.19
N LEU A 96 -3.12 2.30 2.47
CA LEU A 96 -2.63 3.56 3.03
C LEU A 96 -1.28 3.96 2.45
N GLY A 97 -0.33 3.02 2.39
CA GLY A 97 1.00 3.26 1.83
C GLY A 97 0.92 3.68 0.37
N MET A 98 0.18 2.95 -0.46
CA MET A 98 0.02 3.28 -1.88
C MET A 98 -0.72 4.60 -2.08
N ALA A 99 -1.78 4.89 -1.29
CA ALA A 99 -2.47 6.17 -1.36
C ALA A 99 -1.54 7.33 -1.01
N LEU A 100 -0.72 7.20 0.04
CA LEU A 100 0.28 8.20 0.41
C LEU A 100 1.30 8.43 -0.71
N ALA A 101 1.82 7.36 -1.32
CA ALA A 101 2.77 7.47 -2.43
C ALA A 101 2.18 8.24 -3.63
N ILE A 102 0.94 7.92 -4.01
CA ILE A 102 0.23 8.63 -5.10
C ILE A 102 0.00 10.10 -4.75
N ILE A 103 -0.47 10.40 -3.53
CA ILE A 103 -0.73 11.78 -3.09
C ILE A 103 0.55 12.62 -3.17
N ILE A 104 1.67 12.07 -2.69
CA ILE A 104 2.97 12.76 -2.73
C ILE A 104 3.35 13.07 -4.18
N VAL A 105 3.29 12.08 -5.07
CA VAL A 105 3.65 12.25 -6.49
C VAL A 105 2.70 13.21 -7.20
N ASP A 106 1.40 13.14 -6.92
CA ASP A 106 0.39 14.01 -7.53
C ASP A 106 0.64 15.49 -7.16
N ILE A 107 0.79 15.78 -5.87
CA ILE A 107 1.07 17.13 -5.38
C ILE A 107 2.38 17.69 -5.97
N PHE A 108 3.45 16.89 -5.96
CA PHE A 108 4.73 17.34 -6.50
C PHE A 108 4.70 17.49 -8.02
N SER A 109 3.98 16.63 -8.76
CA SER A 109 3.82 16.77 -10.20
C SER A 109 3.11 18.08 -10.57
N ASP A 110 2.13 18.50 -9.76
CA ASP A 110 1.44 19.78 -9.97
C ASP A 110 2.35 20.99 -9.68
N ILE A 111 3.15 20.90 -8.62
CA ILE A 111 4.14 21.94 -8.30
C ILE A 111 5.14 22.06 -9.44
N PHE A 112 5.73 20.96 -9.89
CA PHE A 112 6.71 20.98 -10.99
C PHE A 112 6.08 21.36 -12.33
N GLY A 113 4.88 20.88 -12.64
CA GLY A 113 4.11 21.25 -13.83
C GLY A 113 3.81 22.75 -13.91
N GLY A 114 3.57 23.39 -12.75
CA GLY A 114 3.41 24.85 -12.65
C GLY A 114 4.68 25.66 -12.93
N PHE A 115 5.86 25.07 -12.74
CA PHE A 115 7.16 25.72 -12.99
C PHE A 115 7.72 25.47 -14.40
N ALA A 116 7.27 24.42 -15.08
CA ALA A 116 7.83 23.98 -16.37
C ALA A 116 6.79 24.09 -17.48
N PHE A 117 6.75 25.26 -18.15
CA PHE A 117 5.81 25.57 -19.25
C PHE A 117 5.94 24.69 -20.50
N ASN A 118 6.95 23.80 -20.59
CA ASN A 118 7.24 23.00 -21.77
C ASN A 118 7.66 21.56 -21.43
N LEU A 119 7.05 20.93 -20.41
CA LEU A 119 7.29 19.52 -20.17
C LEU A 119 6.72 18.67 -21.32
N PRO A 120 7.46 17.68 -21.83
CA PRO A 120 6.92 16.72 -22.80
C PRO A 120 5.68 16.02 -22.24
N ASP A 121 4.73 15.70 -23.13
CA ASP A 121 3.44 15.09 -22.77
C ASP A 121 3.56 13.84 -21.89
N TYR A 122 4.63 13.04 -22.08
CA TYR A 122 4.86 11.83 -21.28
C TYR A 122 5.25 12.10 -19.83
N ILE A 123 5.76 13.31 -19.52
CA ILE A 123 6.06 13.72 -18.14
C ILE A 123 4.85 14.39 -17.50
N ASN A 124 4.05 15.10 -18.31
CA ASN A 124 2.75 15.60 -17.89
C ASN A 124 1.71 14.49 -17.74
N ASN A 125 2.03 13.24 -18.15
CA ASN A 125 1.15 12.11 -17.99
C ASN A 125 1.25 11.57 -16.55
N LYS A 126 0.42 12.13 -15.66
CA LYS A 126 0.32 11.69 -14.26
C LYS A 126 0.05 10.20 -14.12
N GLU A 127 -0.72 9.62 -15.03
CA GLU A 127 -1.05 8.20 -15.03
C GLU A 127 0.23 7.33 -15.14
N LEU A 128 1.17 7.73 -16.00
CA LEU A 128 2.46 7.05 -16.13
C LEU A 128 3.28 7.17 -14.83
N LEU A 129 3.30 8.36 -14.21
CA LEU A 129 3.98 8.56 -12.92
C LEU A 129 3.37 7.69 -11.82
N PHE A 130 2.05 7.54 -11.78
CA PHE A 130 1.37 6.68 -10.81
C PHE A 130 1.69 5.20 -11.06
N VAL A 131 1.77 4.75 -12.32
CA VAL A 131 2.18 3.38 -12.64
C VAL A 131 3.62 3.11 -12.21
N ILE A 132 4.55 4.04 -12.47
CA ILE A 132 5.94 3.93 -12.02
C ILE A 132 6.00 3.88 -10.48
N THR A 133 5.26 4.76 -9.82
CA THR A 133 5.16 4.80 -8.36
C THR A 133 4.65 3.47 -7.80
N PHE A 134 3.61 2.88 -8.38
CA PHE A 134 3.09 1.57 -8.00
C PHE A 134 4.13 0.47 -8.12
N ILE A 135 4.85 0.42 -9.24
CA ILE A 135 5.90 -0.59 -9.46
C ILE A 135 7.00 -0.45 -8.40
N LEU A 136 7.49 0.77 -8.16
CA LEU A 136 8.52 1.04 -7.15
C LEU A 136 8.01 0.71 -5.74
N PHE A 137 6.80 1.12 -5.40
CA PHE A 137 6.18 0.82 -4.12
C PHE A 137 6.16 -0.69 -3.87
N ARG A 138 5.68 -1.48 -4.84
CA ARG A 138 5.66 -2.95 -4.70
C ARG A 138 7.05 -3.58 -4.66
N ILE A 139 8.03 -3.03 -5.37
CA ILE A 139 9.42 -3.50 -5.27
C ILE A 139 9.95 -3.29 -3.85
N PHE A 140 9.79 -2.10 -3.28
CA PHE A 140 10.29 -1.81 -1.93
C PHE A 140 9.55 -2.59 -0.85
N ASP A 141 8.23 -2.65 -0.94
CA ASP A 141 7.40 -3.38 0.00
C ASP A 141 7.71 -4.90 -0.01
N ILE A 142 7.82 -5.53 -1.18
CA ILE A 142 8.10 -6.97 -1.26
C ILE A 142 9.58 -7.29 -0.93
N SER A 143 10.51 -6.45 -1.38
CA SER A 143 11.95 -6.71 -1.18
C SER A 143 12.46 -6.32 0.20
N LYS A 144 11.72 -5.48 0.92
CA LYS A 144 12.07 -4.97 2.25
C LYS A 144 13.48 -4.37 2.32
N ILE A 145 13.92 -3.70 1.23
CA ILE A 145 15.27 -3.14 1.14
C ILE A 145 15.40 -1.89 2.03
N GLY A 146 16.50 -1.81 2.77
CA GLY A 146 16.89 -0.64 3.56
C GLY A 146 15.88 -0.30 4.66
N PRO A 147 15.42 0.98 4.76
CA PRO A 147 14.52 1.43 5.82
C PRO A 147 13.21 0.64 5.91
N VAL A 148 12.72 0.06 4.81
CA VAL A 148 11.52 -0.77 4.81
C VAL A 148 11.73 -2.02 5.65
N GLY A 149 12.87 -2.70 5.51
CA GLY A 149 13.20 -3.88 6.32
C GLY A 149 13.45 -3.58 7.80
N TRP A 150 13.88 -2.36 8.14
CA TRP A 150 14.09 -1.96 9.54
C TRP A 150 12.80 -1.96 10.37
N THR A 151 11.65 -1.82 9.73
CA THR A 151 10.35 -1.87 10.41
C THR A 151 9.98 -3.28 10.85
N GLU A 152 10.42 -4.30 10.10
CA GLU A 152 10.14 -5.71 10.42
C GLU A 152 11.18 -6.31 11.37
N ASP A 153 12.47 -6.01 11.16
CA ASP A 153 13.58 -6.55 11.95
C ASP A 153 14.21 -5.46 12.82
N PRO A 154 13.80 -5.36 14.10
CA PRO A 154 14.34 -4.37 15.03
C PRO A 154 15.84 -4.52 15.28
N GLU A 155 16.45 -5.68 15.05
CA GLU A 155 17.90 -5.89 15.26
C GLU A 155 18.72 -5.24 14.15
N THR A 156 18.18 -5.15 12.93
CA THR A 156 18.81 -4.47 11.79
C THR A 156 18.50 -2.97 11.77
N ALA A 157 17.52 -2.53 12.55
CA ALA A 157 17.14 -1.13 12.63
C ALA A 157 18.13 -0.33 13.45
N PRO A 158 18.37 0.95 13.09
CA PRO A 158 19.13 1.87 13.95
C PRO A 158 18.53 1.96 15.36
N LEU A 159 19.37 2.17 16.37
CA LEU A 159 18.98 2.22 17.79
C LEU A 159 17.80 3.17 18.08
N TRP A 160 17.70 4.28 17.34
CA TRP A 160 16.60 5.23 17.46
C TRP A 160 15.26 4.71 16.91
N TRP A 161 15.26 3.59 16.16
CA TRP A 161 14.09 2.94 15.59
C TRP A 161 13.64 1.72 16.41
N GLN A 162 14.47 1.20 17.33
CA GLN A 162 14.14 0.02 18.13
C GLN A 162 12.97 0.31 19.06
N LYS A 163 11.92 -0.51 18.99
CA LYS A 163 10.66 -0.33 19.70
C LYS A 163 10.40 -1.43 20.73
N SER A 164 9.55 -1.09 21.72
CA SER A 164 9.08 -2.03 22.73
C SER A 164 8.00 -2.99 22.19
N ASP A 165 7.72 -4.07 22.90
CA ASP A 165 6.88 -5.19 22.42
C ASP A 165 5.39 -5.03 22.85
N THR A 166 4.82 -3.83 22.72
CA THR A 166 3.41 -3.54 23.01
C THR A 166 2.52 -3.78 21.78
N THR A 167 1.20 -3.91 21.98
CA THR A 167 0.23 -4.12 20.89
C THR A 167 0.22 -2.95 19.90
N ASP A 168 0.35 -1.72 20.42
CA ASP A 168 0.42 -0.51 19.60
C ASP A 168 1.65 -0.54 18.69
N ASP A 169 2.78 -1.06 19.20
CA ASP A 169 4.00 -1.24 18.41
C ASP A 169 3.82 -2.29 17.29
N ALA A 170 2.99 -3.33 17.51
CA ALA A 170 2.70 -4.33 16.48
C ALA A 170 1.96 -3.72 15.28
N TYR A 171 0.94 -2.89 15.52
CA TYR A 171 0.25 -2.16 14.46
C TYR A 171 1.18 -1.16 13.76
N ALA A 172 1.99 -0.43 14.53
CA ALA A 172 2.95 0.52 13.99
C ALA A 172 4.03 -0.16 13.12
N ARG A 173 4.39 -1.42 13.39
CA ARG A 173 5.26 -2.22 12.53
C ARG A 173 4.58 -2.62 11.22
N VAL A 174 3.34 -3.11 11.32
CA VAL A 174 2.54 -3.51 10.14
C VAL A 174 2.33 -2.37 9.17
N ILE A 175 2.11 -1.13 9.65
CA ILE A 175 1.91 0.03 8.78
C ILE A 175 3.25 0.71 8.39
N GLY A 176 4.30 0.52 9.18
CA GLY A 176 5.55 1.28 9.06
C GLY A 176 6.32 0.97 7.79
N ASP A 177 6.36 -0.29 7.36
CA ASP A 177 7.05 -0.73 6.16
C ASP A 177 6.39 -0.18 4.89
N ASP A 178 5.07 -0.18 4.81
CA ASP A 178 4.33 0.41 3.71
C ASP A 178 4.49 1.92 3.63
N PHE A 179 4.53 2.62 4.77
CA PHE A 179 4.84 4.05 4.79
C PHE A 179 6.26 4.33 4.29
N MET A 180 7.25 3.52 4.71
CA MET A 180 8.62 3.66 4.23
C MET A 180 8.74 3.33 2.73
N ALA A 181 8.04 2.30 2.26
CA ALA A 181 7.96 1.98 0.84
C ALA A 181 7.32 3.14 0.04
N ALA A 182 6.29 3.79 0.59
CA ALA A 182 5.65 4.96 0.00
C ALA A 182 6.62 6.15 -0.14
N PHE A 183 7.35 6.48 0.93
CA PHE A 183 8.33 7.58 0.89
C PHE A 183 9.48 7.29 -0.08
N LEU A 184 10.00 6.06 -0.13
CA LEU A 184 11.09 5.71 -1.04
C LEU A 184 10.64 5.74 -2.49
N SER A 185 9.48 5.16 -2.79
CA SER A 185 8.95 5.10 -4.16
C SER A 185 8.63 6.51 -4.69
N SER A 186 7.88 7.31 -3.93
CA SER A 186 7.56 8.68 -4.31
C SER A 186 8.82 9.57 -4.38
N GLY A 187 9.76 9.41 -3.45
CA GLY A 187 11.03 10.14 -3.44
C GLY A 187 11.87 9.89 -4.70
N ILE A 188 11.93 8.64 -5.18
CA ILE A 188 12.62 8.32 -6.44
C ILE A 188 11.92 8.98 -7.63
N VAL A 189 10.60 8.93 -7.72
CA VAL A 189 9.86 9.57 -8.81
C VAL A 189 10.08 11.08 -8.80
N ILE A 190 10.03 11.73 -7.64
CA ILE A 190 10.30 13.16 -7.50
C ILE A 190 11.74 13.50 -7.89
N LEU A 191 12.70 12.68 -7.47
CA LEU A 191 14.11 12.86 -7.86
C LEU A 191 14.29 12.75 -9.38
N MET A 192 13.66 11.78 -10.01
CA MET A 192 13.67 11.63 -11.48
C MET A 192 13.10 12.87 -12.17
N LEU A 193 11.96 13.38 -11.70
CA LEU A 193 11.36 14.61 -12.21
C LEU A 193 12.29 15.82 -12.01
N SER A 194 12.91 15.95 -10.84
CA SER A 194 13.81 17.05 -10.51
C SER A 194 15.07 17.06 -11.38
N ILE A 195 15.70 15.88 -11.59
CA ILE A 195 16.87 15.72 -12.48
C ILE A 195 16.49 16.08 -13.91
N TYR A 196 15.35 15.63 -14.36
CA TYR A 196 14.89 15.94 -15.72
C TYR A 196 14.70 17.44 -15.92
N LEU A 197 14.05 18.12 -14.98
CA LEU A 197 13.86 19.58 -15.02
C LEU A 197 15.18 20.37 -14.96
N TRP A 198 16.16 19.85 -14.22
CA TRP A 198 17.48 20.48 -14.15
C TRP A 198 18.29 20.33 -15.44
N ALA A 199 18.03 19.26 -16.22
CA ALA A 199 18.71 18.95 -17.47
C ALA A 199 18.11 19.66 -18.71
N LEU A 200 16.93 20.30 -18.58
CA LEU A 200 16.27 21.14 -19.61
C LEU A 200 16.80 22.57 -19.58
#